data_e5ccd54e3fd189c8abd4bda65d73f804
#
_entry.id   e5ccd54e3fd189c8abd4bda65d73f804
#
_cell.length_a   1.000
_cell.length_b   1.000
_cell.length_c   1.000
_cell.angle_alpha   90.00
_cell.angle_beta   90.00
_cell.angle_gamma   90.00
#
_symmetry.space_group_name_H-M   'P 1'
#
loop_
_entity.id
_entity.type
_entity.pdbx_description
1 polymer ?
#
loop_
_entity_poly.entity_id
_entity_poly.type
_entity_poly.pdbx_seq_one_letter_code
_entity_poly.pdbx_strand_id
1 'polypeptide(L)'
;MTGSTNQQNDVYSILVDKTIASLIHQRLIETNLLDYRFKIKDIGNQVAIPIVNLEQLKQLNWFNDDSFVTEIVELEMKNVNQIPAQKIVSQINTFFKQNSIPITQDMLDNLPKKWEIFGDLAIIPNDSVNSLEWRRVLANDESLTEKIWEIIAECINVSRIARQAEI
;
A
#
# COMPACT_ATOMS: atom_id res chain seq x y z
N MET A 1 17.64 -7.21 25.64
CA MET A 1 16.33 -6.76 26.11
C MET A 1 15.60 -6.04 25.00
N THR A 2 14.98 -6.76 24.18
CA THR A 2 14.26 -6.17 23.07
C THR A 2 12.96 -6.88 22.92
N GLY A 3 11.98 -6.46 23.71
CA GLY A 3 10.63 -6.74 23.35
C GLY A 3 10.33 -6.02 22.05
N SER A 4 9.94 -6.75 20.99
CA SER A 4 9.25 -6.11 19.90
C SER A 4 7.94 -5.58 20.46
N THR A 5 7.98 -4.36 20.96
CA THR A 5 6.77 -3.64 21.29
C THR A 5 6.07 -3.35 19.96
N ASN A 6 4.99 -4.05 19.69
CA ASN A 6 4.02 -3.60 18.72
C ASN A 6 3.68 -2.16 19.10
N GLN A 7 4.15 -1.20 18.30
CA GLN A 7 3.81 0.18 18.55
C GLN A 7 2.31 0.35 18.35
N GLN A 8 1.60 0.58 19.45
CA GLN A 8 0.21 0.97 19.40
C GLN A 8 0.16 2.48 19.40
N ASN A 9 -0.62 3.04 18.49
CA ASN A 9 -0.77 4.48 18.34
C ASN A 9 -2.25 4.85 18.40
N ASP A 10 -2.54 5.99 18.98
CA ASP A 10 -3.87 6.55 18.99
C ASP A 10 -4.23 7.10 17.60
N VAL A 11 -5.24 6.52 16.99
CA VAL A 11 -5.63 6.81 15.62
C VAL A 11 -7.12 7.11 15.53
N TYR A 12 -7.49 8.15 14.80
CA TYR A 12 -8.89 8.37 14.46
C TYR A 12 -9.43 7.19 13.66
N SER A 13 -10.53 6.64 14.13
CA SER A 13 -11.13 5.46 13.53
C SER A 13 -12.65 5.62 13.44
N ILE A 14 -13.24 5.05 12.41
CA ILE A 14 -14.69 4.90 12.33
C ILE A 14 -15.08 3.56 12.96
N LEU A 15 -16.02 3.60 13.88
CA LEU A 15 -16.56 2.40 14.52
C LEU A 15 -17.83 1.98 13.78
N VAL A 16 -17.82 0.80 13.23
CA VAL A 16 -18.95 0.28 12.47
C VAL A 16 -19.30 -1.13 12.92
N ASP A 17 -20.56 -1.47 12.78
CA ASP A 17 -21.04 -2.83 12.99
C ASP A 17 -20.36 -3.78 12.00
N LYS A 18 -20.03 -5.00 12.44
CA LYS A 18 -19.37 -6.00 11.61
C LYS A 18 -20.16 -6.33 10.34
N THR A 19 -21.47 -6.21 10.37
CA THR A 19 -22.33 -6.50 9.21
C THR A 19 -22.12 -5.54 8.03
N ILE A 20 -21.68 -4.31 8.31
CA ILE A 20 -21.45 -3.29 7.28
C ILE A 20 -19.98 -2.93 7.12
N ALA A 21 -19.08 -3.56 7.88
CA ALA A 21 -17.67 -3.22 7.89
C ALA A 21 -17.02 -3.34 6.52
N SER A 22 -17.32 -4.38 5.74
CA SER A 22 -16.79 -4.55 4.39
C SER A 22 -17.20 -3.42 3.46
N LEU A 23 -18.45 -2.98 3.53
CA LEU A 23 -18.96 -1.88 2.72
C LEU A 23 -18.25 -0.57 3.06
N ILE A 24 -18.12 -0.26 4.35
CA ILE A 24 -17.45 0.97 4.79
C ILE A 24 -15.96 0.95 4.46
N HIS A 25 -15.30 -0.20 4.67
CA HIS A 25 -13.92 -0.38 4.29
C HIS A 25 -13.70 -0.09 2.80
N GLN A 26 -14.55 -0.63 1.94
CA GLN A 26 -14.49 -0.39 0.50
C GLN A 26 -14.68 1.09 0.15
N ARG A 27 -15.64 1.75 0.77
CA ARG A 27 -15.87 3.19 0.57
C ARG A 27 -14.69 4.05 1.00
N LEU A 28 -14.01 3.67 2.09
CA LEU A 28 -12.81 4.37 2.55
C LEU A 28 -11.65 4.18 1.57
N ILE A 29 -11.51 3.00 0.97
CA ILE A 29 -10.52 2.75 -0.08
C ILE A 29 -10.80 3.64 -1.30
N GLU A 30 -12.04 3.68 -1.78
CA GLU A 30 -12.44 4.44 -2.96
C GLU A 30 -12.24 5.95 -2.80
N THR A 31 -12.37 6.45 -1.58
CA THR A 31 -12.20 7.88 -1.26
C THR A 31 -10.80 8.24 -0.77
N ASN A 32 -9.87 7.28 -0.73
CA ASN A 32 -8.50 7.43 -0.21
C ASN A 32 -8.42 7.90 1.24
N LEU A 33 -9.40 7.50 2.06
CA LEU A 33 -9.45 7.87 3.48
C LEU A 33 -9.06 6.73 4.43
N LEU A 34 -8.89 5.51 3.91
CA LEU A 34 -8.38 4.41 4.73
C LEU A 34 -6.91 4.64 5.08
N ASP A 35 -6.60 4.54 6.36
CA ASP A 35 -5.21 4.62 6.81
C ASP A 35 -4.57 3.23 6.78
N TYR A 36 -3.82 2.95 5.72
CA TYR A 36 -3.19 1.64 5.50
C TYR A 36 -2.04 1.32 6.47
N ARG A 37 -1.61 2.28 7.28
CA ARG A 37 -0.51 2.05 8.24
C ARG A 37 -0.93 1.20 9.42
N PHE A 38 -2.22 1.13 9.71
CA PHE A 38 -2.76 0.48 10.91
C PHE A 38 -3.66 -0.69 10.58
N LYS A 39 -3.70 -1.65 11.49
CA LYS A 39 -4.61 -2.79 11.42
C LYS A 39 -6.01 -2.40 11.89
N ILE A 40 -7.02 -2.99 11.27
CA ILE A 40 -8.40 -2.91 11.73
C ILE A 40 -8.50 -3.68 13.05
N LYS A 41 -9.21 -3.13 14.02
CA LYS A 41 -9.35 -3.74 15.33
C LYS A 41 -10.78 -4.20 15.60
N ASP A 42 -10.93 -5.44 16.04
CA ASP A 42 -12.20 -5.95 16.53
C ASP A 42 -12.52 -5.40 17.91
N ILE A 43 -13.71 -4.84 18.07
CA ILE A 43 -14.23 -4.33 19.34
C ILE A 43 -15.63 -4.89 19.55
N GLY A 44 -15.73 -6.15 20.02
CA GLY A 44 -17.02 -6.81 20.25
C GLY A 44 -17.81 -6.99 18.95
N ASN A 45 -18.99 -6.36 18.85
CA ASN A 45 -19.82 -6.41 17.64
C ASN A 45 -19.44 -5.39 16.57
N GLN A 46 -18.46 -4.53 16.88
CA GLN A 46 -18.01 -3.48 16.00
C GLN A 46 -16.56 -3.71 15.60
N VAL A 47 -16.12 -3.01 14.56
CA VAL A 47 -14.72 -2.89 14.18
C VAL A 47 -14.33 -1.43 14.11
N ALA A 48 -13.09 -1.14 14.51
CA ALA A 48 -12.47 0.18 14.32
C ALA A 48 -11.65 0.16 13.05
N ILE A 49 -12.03 1.00 12.10
CA ILE A 49 -11.33 1.13 10.81
C ILE A 49 -10.56 2.44 10.82
N PRO A 50 -9.22 2.42 10.67
CA PRO A 50 -8.41 3.63 10.75
C PRO A 50 -8.65 4.56 9.56
N ILE A 51 -8.70 5.87 9.81
CA ILE A 51 -8.89 6.90 8.79
C ILE A 51 -7.76 7.93 8.84
N VAL A 52 -7.40 8.48 7.68
CA VAL A 52 -6.30 9.44 7.55
C VAL A 52 -6.71 10.88 7.84
N ASN A 53 -7.99 11.23 7.63
CA ASN A 53 -8.46 12.61 7.78
C ASN A 53 -9.93 12.66 8.16
N LEU A 54 -10.19 13.03 9.41
CA LEU A 54 -11.54 13.10 9.95
C LEU A 54 -12.39 14.20 9.27
N GLU A 55 -11.80 15.34 8.96
CA GLU A 55 -12.52 16.44 8.34
C GLU A 55 -13.02 16.07 6.93
N GLN A 56 -12.19 15.38 6.16
CA GLN A 56 -12.60 14.89 4.83
C GLN A 56 -13.67 13.81 4.94
N LEU A 57 -13.59 12.94 5.94
CA LEU A 57 -14.61 11.92 6.18
C LEU A 57 -15.98 12.57 6.43
N LYS A 58 -16.03 13.61 7.24
CA LYS A 58 -17.27 14.34 7.57
C LYS A 58 -17.93 15.02 6.37
N GLN A 59 -17.17 15.27 5.31
CA GLN A 59 -17.67 15.90 4.09
C GLN A 59 -18.26 14.91 3.07
N LEU A 60 -18.13 13.60 3.33
CA LEU A 60 -18.64 12.58 2.41
C LEU A 60 -20.17 12.48 2.49
N ASN A 61 -20.81 12.29 1.34
CA ASN A 61 -22.26 12.21 1.23
C ASN A 61 -22.88 11.06 2.04
N TRP A 62 -22.16 9.94 2.18
CA TRP A 62 -22.65 8.77 2.88
C TRP A 62 -22.34 8.79 4.37
N PHE A 63 -21.44 9.70 4.81
CA PHE A 63 -21.11 9.84 6.23
C PHE A 63 -22.15 10.71 6.92
N ASN A 64 -22.67 10.21 8.03
CA ASN A 64 -23.62 10.93 8.87
C ASN A 64 -23.22 10.73 10.33
N ASP A 65 -22.96 11.83 11.04
CA ASP A 65 -22.59 11.81 12.47
C ASP A 65 -23.64 11.12 13.35
N ASP A 66 -24.91 11.08 12.92
CA ASP A 66 -25.96 10.39 13.66
C ASP A 66 -25.92 8.86 13.47
N SER A 67 -25.34 8.39 12.37
CA SER A 67 -25.31 6.97 12.00
C SER A 67 -23.94 6.31 12.23
N PHE A 68 -22.87 7.09 12.27
CA PHE A 68 -21.51 6.59 12.41
C PHE A 68 -20.80 7.26 13.58
N VAL A 69 -20.08 6.45 14.33
CA VAL A 69 -19.28 6.94 15.46
C VAL A 69 -17.81 6.98 15.04
N THR A 70 -17.14 8.09 15.35
CA THR A 70 -15.70 8.21 15.20
C THR A 70 -15.06 8.42 16.56
N GLU A 71 -13.99 7.69 16.82
CA GLU A 71 -13.24 7.78 18.07
C GLU A 71 -11.75 7.67 17.80
N ILE A 72 -10.96 8.16 18.76
CA ILE A 72 -9.54 7.87 18.79
C ILE A 72 -9.37 6.50 19.46
N VAL A 73 -8.82 5.56 18.70
CA VAL A 73 -8.64 4.17 19.13
C VAL A 73 -7.15 3.83 19.08
N GLU A 74 -6.68 3.09 20.05
CA GLU A 74 -5.33 2.57 20.04
C GLU A 74 -5.25 1.40 19.08
N LEU A 75 -4.51 1.58 17.96
CA LEU A 75 -4.37 0.60 16.90
C LEU A 75 -2.94 0.13 16.72
N GLU A 76 -2.80 -1.12 16.31
CA GLU A 76 -1.52 -1.73 16.00
C GLU A 76 -1.08 -1.33 14.59
N MET A 77 0.18 -0.91 14.45
CA MET A 77 0.75 -0.63 13.13
C MET A 77 0.98 -1.93 12.34
N LYS A 78 0.65 -1.88 11.05
CA LYS A 78 1.04 -2.96 10.15
C LYS A 78 2.55 -2.96 9.96
N ASN A 79 3.12 -4.15 9.87
CA ASN A 79 4.50 -4.29 9.41
C ASN A 79 4.54 -3.88 7.94
N VAL A 80 5.49 -3.03 7.56
CA VAL A 80 5.72 -2.59 6.17
C VAL A 80 5.80 -3.78 5.21
N ASN A 81 6.40 -4.88 5.68
CA ASN A 81 6.53 -6.11 4.89
C ASN A 81 5.20 -6.86 4.64
N GLN A 82 4.10 -6.46 5.29
CA GLN A 82 2.78 -7.05 5.07
C GLN A 82 2.00 -6.38 3.94
N ILE A 83 2.47 -5.24 3.43
CA ILE A 83 1.84 -4.52 2.33
C ILE A 83 2.75 -4.65 1.10
N PRO A 84 2.39 -5.47 0.10
CA PRO A 84 3.28 -5.78 -1.02
C PRO A 84 3.78 -4.54 -1.78
N ALA A 85 2.93 -3.54 -2.00
CA ALA A 85 3.34 -2.31 -2.68
C ALA A 85 4.39 -1.53 -1.90
N GLN A 86 4.28 -1.44 -0.59
CA GLN A 86 5.27 -0.82 0.28
C GLN A 86 6.55 -1.66 0.37
N LYS A 87 6.42 -2.97 0.35
CA LYS A 87 7.56 -3.88 0.30
C LYS A 87 8.39 -3.67 -0.96
N ILE A 88 7.74 -3.48 -2.10
CA ILE A 88 8.42 -3.16 -3.37
C ILE A 88 9.24 -1.87 -3.22
N VAL A 89 8.64 -0.80 -2.71
CA VAL A 89 9.32 0.49 -2.50
C VAL A 89 10.53 0.32 -1.59
N SER A 90 10.36 -0.34 -0.46
CA SER A 90 11.42 -0.55 0.53
C SER A 90 12.58 -1.37 -0.05
N GLN A 91 12.28 -2.47 -0.73
CA GLN A 91 13.29 -3.37 -1.30
C GLN A 91 14.06 -2.71 -2.44
N ILE A 92 13.38 -1.99 -3.33
CA ILE A 92 14.01 -1.27 -4.44
C ILE A 92 14.91 -0.14 -3.90
N ASN A 93 14.41 0.63 -2.95
CA ASN A 93 15.18 1.71 -2.33
C ASN A 93 16.46 1.18 -1.66
N THR A 94 16.35 0.08 -0.92
CA THR A 94 17.48 -0.58 -0.26
C THR A 94 18.49 -1.08 -1.29
N PHE A 95 18.02 -1.73 -2.33
CA PHE A 95 18.91 -2.24 -3.40
C PHE A 95 19.69 -1.13 -4.08
N PHE A 96 19.02 -0.02 -4.42
CA PHE A 96 19.68 1.13 -5.05
C PHE A 96 20.73 1.77 -4.12
N LYS A 97 20.40 1.92 -2.84
CA LYS A 97 21.37 2.44 -1.85
C LYS A 97 22.57 1.53 -1.67
N GLN A 98 22.36 0.22 -1.59
CA GLN A 98 23.45 -0.75 -1.44
C GLN A 98 24.38 -0.78 -2.64
N ASN A 99 23.91 -0.44 -3.82
CA ASN A 99 24.69 -0.43 -5.06
C ASN A 99 25.10 0.97 -5.49
N SER A 100 24.91 1.96 -4.62
CA SER A 100 25.27 3.37 -4.87
C SER A 100 24.65 3.92 -6.16
N ILE A 101 23.42 3.50 -6.46
CA ILE A 101 22.65 3.97 -7.61
C ILE A 101 21.69 5.06 -7.11
N PRO A 102 21.70 6.27 -7.70
CA PRO A 102 20.76 7.31 -7.33
C PRO A 102 19.32 6.90 -7.64
N ILE A 103 18.40 7.16 -6.70
CA ILE A 103 16.99 6.95 -6.88
C ILE A 103 16.23 8.18 -6.38
N THR A 104 15.27 8.66 -7.18
CA THR A 104 14.45 9.83 -6.84
C THR A 104 13.11 9.41 -6.29
N GLN A 105 12.42 10.33 -5.63
CA GLN A 105 11.05 10.08 -5.15
C GLN A 105 10.11 9.79 -6.32
N ASP A 106 10.27 10.48 -7.46
CA ASP A 106 9.47 10.22 -8.66
C ASP A 106 9.62 8.78 -9.17
N MET A 107 10.83 8.23 -9.10
CA MET A 107 11.07 6.82 -9.45
C MET A 107 10.35 5.88 -8.50
N LEU A 108 10.39 6.15 -7.20
CA LEU A 108 9.69 5.35 -6.19
C LEU A 108 8.17 5.42 -6.36
N ASP A 109 7.65 6.60 -6.69
CA ASP A 109 6.23 6.82 -6.93
C ASP A 109 5.73 6.11 -8.20
N ASN A 110 6.62 5.81 -9.13
CA ASN A 110 6.31 5.10 -10.38
C ASN A 110 6.40 3.57 -10.26
N LEU A 111 6.71 3.04 -9.08
CA LEU A 111 6.68 1.60 -8.83
C LEU A 111 5.24 1.08 -8.81
N PRO A 112 5.02 -0.21 -9.13
CA PRO A 112 3.66 -0.76 -9.15
C PRO A 112 2.97 -0.63 -7.80
N LYS A 113 1.73 -0.15 -7.80
CA LYS A 113 0.87 -0.04 -6.61
C LYS A 113 -0.29 -1.03 -6.65
N LYS A 114 -0.60 -1.52 -7.84
CA LYS A 114 -1.67 -2.50 -8.09
C LYS A 114 -1.26 -3.41 -9.24
N TRP A 115 -1.80 -4.59 -9.28
CA TRP A 115 -1.54 -5.61 -10.31
C TRP A 115 -2.64 -6.66 -10.27
N GLU A 116 -2.72 -7.43 -11.34
CA GLU A 116 -3.60 -8.60 -11.43
C GLU A 116 -2.75 -9.87 -11.42
N ILE A 117 -3.21 -10.91 -10.75
CA ILE A 117 -2.49 -12.18 -10.65
C ILE A 117 -3.27 -13.29 -11.35
N PHE A 118 -2.58 -14.00 -12.22
CA PHE A 118 -3.08 -15.18 -12.94
C PHE A 118 -2.10 -16.33 -12.72
N GLY A 119 -2.40 -17.18 -11.72
CA GLY A 119 -1.48 -18.26 -11.33
C GLY A 119 -0.15 -17.72 -10.81
N ASP A 120 0.93 -17.99 -11.52
CA ASP A 120 2.29 -17.53 -11.20
C ASP A 120 2.70 -16.26 -11.97
N LEU A 121 1.77 -15.64 -12.71
CA LEU A 121 1.98 -14.44 -13.49
C LEU A 121 1.29 -13.24 -12.87
N ALA A 122 2.01 -12.15 -12.67
CA ALA A 122 1.43 -10.86 -12.33
C ALA A 122 1.45 -9.93 -13.55
N ILE A 123 0.34 -9.22 -13.78
CA ILE A 123 0.24 -8.20 -14.82
C ILE A 123 0.17 -6.84 -14.14
N ILE A 124 1.14 -6.01 -14.43
CA ILE A 124 1.25 -4.65 -13.86
C ILE A 124 0.88 -3.60 -14.90
N PRO A 125 0.45 -2.39 -14.46
CA PRO A 125 0.14 -1.31 -15.38
C PRO A 125 1.32 -0.95 -16.29
N ASN A 126 1.04 -0.55 -17.52
CA ASN A 126 2.05 -0.21 -18.51
C ASN A 126 2.91 1.01 -18.13
N ASP A 127 2.41 1.89 -17.28
CA ASP A 127 3.12 3.07 -16.80
C ASP A 127 4.05 2.80 -15.60
N SER A 128 4.04 1.58 -15.06
CA SER A 128 4.92 1.21 -13.94
C SER A 128 6.36 1.03 -14.41
N VAL A 129 7.32 1.58 -13.64
CA VAL A 129 8.76 1.53 -13.94
C VAL A 129 9.04 2.02 -15.37
N ASN A 130 8.35 3.04 -15.80
CA ASN A 130 8.36 3.52 -17.17
C ASN A 130 8.46 5.06 -17.29
N SER A 131 8.74 5.77 -16.20
CA SER A 131 9.00 7.20 -16.26
C SER A 131 10.30 7.51 -17.00
N LEU A 132 10.47 8.76 -17.40
CA LEU A 132 11.70 9.19 -18.08
C LEU A 132 12.96 8.86 -17.27
N GLU A 133 12.91 9.04 -15.96
CA GLU A 133 14.03 8.73 -15.07
C GLU A 133 14.33 7.23 -15.02
N TRP A 134 13.30 6.39 -14.95
CA TRP A 134 13.46 4.94 -15.04
C TRP A 134 14.09 4.52 -16.38
N ARG A 135 13.61 5.09 -17.45
CA ARG A 135 14.16 4.80 -18.80
C ARG A 135 15.63 5.17 -18.91
N ARG A 136 16.04 6.30 -18.31
CA ARG A 136 17.44 6.73 -18.28
C ARG A 136 18.32 5.79 -17.46
N VAL A 137 17.84 5.42 -16.27
CA VAL A 137 18.61 4.55 -15.36
C VAL A 137 18.76 3.15 -15.93
N LEU A 138 17.71 2.62 -16.59
CA LEU A 138 17.70 1.27 -17.13
C LEU A 138 18.24 1.19 -18.56
N ALA A 139 18.47 2.31 -19.22
CA ALA A 139 19.00 2.34 -20.60
C ALA A 139 20.34 1.63 -20.67
N ASN A 140 20.43 0.63 -21.55
CA ASN A 140 21.65 -0.15 -21.79
C ASN A 140 22.17 -0.95 -20.58
N ASP A 141 21.32 -1.17 -19.57
CA ASP A 141 21.67 -1.97 -18.39
C ASP A 141 20.64 -3.10 -18.20
N GLU A 142 20.82 -4.17 -18.95
CA GLU A 142 19.93 -5.35 -18.88
C GLU A 142 20.01 -6.05 -17.53
N SER A 143 21.18 -6.09 -16.92
CA SER A 143 21.39 -6.72 -15.63
C SER A 143 20.61 -6.01 -14.53
N LEU A 144 20.65 -4.68 -14.51
CA LEU A 144 19.87 -3.87 -13.58
C LEU A 144 18.36 -4.06 -13.82
N THR A 145 17.94 -4.04 -15.08
CA THR A 145 16.54 -4.25 -15.46
C THR A 145 16.01 -5.59 -14.95
N GLU A 146 16.74 -6.67 -15.18
CA GLU A 146 16.38 -8.00 -14.69
C GLU A 146 16.28 -8.03 -13.17
N LYS A 147 17.20 -7.39 -12.47
CA LYS A 147 17.23 -7.36 -11.01
C LYS A 147 16.03 -6.62 -10.43
N ILE A 148 15.63 -5.51 -11.04
CA ILE A 148 14.44 -4.76 -10.63
C ILE A 148 13.19 -5.64 -10.73
N TRP A 149 13.01 -6.33 -11.86
CA TRP A 149 11.85 -7.22 -12.05
C TRP A 149 11.87 -8.42 -11.12
N GLU A 150 13.05 -9.00 -10.84
CA GLU A 150 13.22 -10.05 -9.83
C GLU A 150 12.74 -9.59 -8.44
N ILE A 151 13.17 -8.41 -8.01
CA ILE A 151 12.78 -7.86 -6.70
C ILE A 151 11.26 -7.70 -6.63
N ILE A 152 10.66 -7.14 -7.67
CA ILE A 152 9.20 -6.95 -7.72
C ILE A 152 8.48 -8.31 -7.68
N ALA A 153 8.93 -9.28 -8.47
CA ALA A 153 8.35 -10.62 -8.50
C ALA A 153 8.40 -11.30 -7.13
N GLU A 154 9.51 -11.21 -6.43
CA GLU A 154 9.68 -11.76 -5.09
C GLU A 154 8.74 -11.09 -4.09
N CYS A 155 8.57 -9.76 -4.17
CA CYS A 155 7.67 -9.02 -3.29
C CYS A 155 6.20 -9.42 -3.46
N ILE A 156 5.80 -9.76 -4.68
CA ILE A 156 4.42 -10.15 -5.04
C ILE A 156 4.24 -11.68 -4.90
N ASN A 157 5.33 -12.43 -4.77
CA ASN A 157 5.34 -13.89 -4.71
C ASN A 157 4.84 -14.53 -6.01
N VAL A 158 5.37 -14.09 -7.15
CA VAL A 158 5.12 -14.68 -8.47
C VAL A 158 6.44 -15.01 -9.14
N SER A 159 6.41 -15.90 -10.12
CA SER A 159 7.60 -16.26 -10.90
C SER A 159 7.71 -15.48 -12.22
N ARG A 160 6.61 -14.85 -12.66
CA ARG A 160 6.58 -14.11 -13.94
C ARG A 160 5.85 -12.78 -13.77
N ILE A 161 6.36 -11.77 -14.46
CA ILE A 161 5.72 -10.46 -14.54
C ILE A 161 5.59 -10.05 -16.00
N ALA A 162 4.42 -9.51 -16.36
CA ALA A 162 4.21 -8.86 -17.63
C ALA A 162 3.67 -7.45 -17.39
N ARG A 163 4.03 -6.53 -18.27
CA ARG A 163 3.41 -5.21 -18.31
C ARG A 163 2.25 -5.22 -19.28
N GLN A 164 1.19 -4.50 -18.95
CA GLN A 164 0.09 -4.28 -19.89
C GLN A 164 0.64 -3.62 -21.16
N ALA A 165 0.16 -4.06 -22.31
CA ALA A 165 0.52 -3.42 -23.55
C ALA A 165 -0.13 -2.04 -23.66
N GLU A 166 0.55 -1.12 -24.31
CA GLU A 166 -0.06 0.15 -24.74
C GLU A 166 -1.10 -0.13 -25.83
N ILE A 167 -2.27 0.46 -25.65
CA ILE A 167 -3.36 0.34 -26.61
C ILE A 167 -3.33 1.56 -27.52
#